data_b4e990f2f566795d275c864eb26ec95a
#
_entry.id   b4e990f2f566795d275c864eb26ec95a
#
_cell.length_a   1.000
_cell.length_b   1.000
_cell.length_c   1.000
_cell.angle_alpha   90.00
_cell.angle_beta   90.00
_cell.angle_gamma   90.00
#
_symmetry.space_group_name_H-M   'P 1'
#
loop_
_entity.id
_entity.type
_entity.pdbx_description
1 polymer ?
#
loop_
_entity_poly.entity_id
_entity_poly.type
_entity_poly.pdbx_seq_one_letter_code
_entity_poly.pdbx_strand_id
1 'polypeptide(L)'
;PAFFETNEDGITVFFPDLPGCLPCADTMEEAFHNAKEALQLHLYGMEEDGDEIPEPSRLSDLQPEANQLVTLIDVWMPAFREKMLNKATNKTVTIPRWLDMLAKKNNVNYSQLLQSALKQYLGVQDDGKLHYCG
;
A
#
# COMPACT_ATOMS: atom_id res chain seq x y z
N PRO A 1 -19.03 0.89 -2.02
CA PRO A 1 -19.50 2.28 -1.90
C PRO A 1 -18.74 3.07 -0.83
N ALA A 2 -18.68 4.38 -1.02
CA ALA A 2 -18.07 5.31 -0.09
C ALA A 2 -18.97 6.52 0.13
N PHE A 3 -18.96 7.03 1.36
CA PHE A 3 -19.62 8.28 1.73
C PHE A 3 -18.60 9.40 1.72
N PHE A 4 -18.93 10.50 1.05
CA PHE A 4 -18.17 11.73 1.07
C PHE A 4 -18.94 12.74 1.90
N GLU A 5 -18.47 13.03 3.09
CA GLU A 5 -19.13 13.95 4.02
C GLU A 5 -18.41 15.30 4.01
N THR A 6 -19.16 16.35 3.64
CA THR A 6 -18.64 17.70 3.62
C THR A 6 -18.90 18.39 4.95
N ASN A 7 -17.83 18.85 5.59
CA ASN A 7 -17.84 19.58 6.86
C ASN A 7 -17.14 20.91 6.69
N GLU A 8 -17.19 21.75 7.73
CA GLU A 8 -16.49 23.06 7.74
C GLU A 8 -14.98 22.90 7.58
N ASP A 9 -14.43 21.79 8.09
CA ASP A 9 -12.99 21.53 8.06
C ASP A 9 -12.51 20.78 6.80
N GLY A 10 -13.42 20.47 5.88
CA GLY A 10 -13.08 19.75 4.65
C GLY A 10 -14.01 18.58 4.38
N ILE A 11 -13.51 17.59 3.66
CA ILE A 11 -14.28 16.42 3.24
C ILE A 11 -13.69 15.18 3.90
N THR A 12 -14.53 14.42 4.58
CA THR A 12 -14.18 13.12 5.16
C THR A 12 -14.82 12.03 4.31
N VAL A 13 -14.01 11.01 3.97
CA VAL A 13 -14.52 9.84 3.25
C VAL A 13 -14.56 8.66 4.22
N PHE A 14 -15.62 7.89 4.16
CA PHE A 14 -15.66 6.64 4.90
C PHE A 14 -16.33 5.54 4.08
N PHE A 15 -15.86 4.32 4.31
CA PHE A 15 -16.38 3.13 3.65
C PHE A 15 -17.20 2.34 4.67
N PRO A 16 -18.53 2.25 4.50
CA PRO A 16 -19.37 1.58 5.49
C PRO A 16 -19.00 0.11 5.70
N ASP A 17 -18.45 -0.54 4.67
CA ASP A 17 -18.06 -1.95 4.75
C ASP A 17 -16.64 -2.16 5.30
N LEU A 18 -15.85 -1.09 5.42
CA LEU A 18 -14.45 -1.15 5.84
C LEU A 18 -14.20 -0.14 6.97
N PRO A 19 -14.60 -0.48 8.22
CA PRO A 19 -14.35 0.40 9.37
C PRO A 19 -12.87 0.71 9.54
N GLY A 20 -12.57 1.96 9.86
CA GLY A 20 -11.20 2.43 10.03
C GLY A 20 -10.54 3.00 8.78
N CYS A 21 -11.14 2.85 7.62
CA CYS A 21 -10.66 3.46 6.38
C CYS A 21 -11.32 4.84 6.24
N LEU A 22 -10.62 5.89 6.70
CA LEU A 22 -11.17 7.25 6.86
C LEU A 22 -10.27 8.33 6.23
N PRO A 23 -10.09 8.35 4.91
CA PRO A 23 -9.31 9.42 4.29
C PRO A 23 -10.04 10.76 4.36
N CYS A 24 -9.28 11.85 4.32
CA CYS A 24 -9.82 13.20 4.32
C CYS A 24 -9.12 14.06 3.28
N ALA A 25 -9.75 15.17 2.89
CA ALA A 25 -9.20 16.10 1.91
C ALA A 25 -9.87 17.47 2.05
N ASP A 26 -9.27 18.49 1.42
CA ASP A 26 -9.82 19.84 1.39
C ASP A 26 -10.74 20.07 0.19
N THR A 27 -10.53 19.33 -0.90
CA THR A 27 -11.32 19.43 -2.13
C THR A 27 -11.92 18.08 -2.50
N MET A 28 -12.96 18.09 -3.32
CA MET A 28 -13.62 16.86 -3.79
C MET A 28 -12.67 16.03 -4.67
N GLU A 29 -11.86 16.67 -5.50
CA GLU A 29 -10.88 15.98 -6.33
C GLU A 29 -9.84 15.24 -5.51
N GLU A 30 -9.29 15.90 -4.48
CA GLU A 30 -8.37 15.27 -3.53
C GLU A 30 -9.06 14.14 -2.77
N ALA A 31 -10.32 14.32 -2.39
CA ALA A 31 -11.08 13.31 -1.68
C ALA A 31 -11.22 12.02 -2.50
N PHE A 32 -11.53 12.13 -3.79
CA PHE A 32 -11.59 10.97 -4.68
C PHE A 32 -10.24 10.28 -4.82
N HIS A 33 -9.18 11.06 -5.01
CA HIS A 33 -7.83 10.52 -5.11
C HIS A 33 -7.42 9.80 -3.82
N ASN A 34 -7.62 10.45 -2.68
CA ASN A 34 -7.29 9.89 -1.38
C ASN A 34 -8.14 8.67 -1.03
N ALA A 35 -9.40 8.64 -1.47
CA ALA A 35 -10.29 7.49 -1.28
C ALA A 35 -9.74 6.26 -2.02
N LYS A 36 -9.29 6.41 -3.25
CA LYS A 36 -8.68 5.32 -4.01
C LYS A 36 -7.40 4.80 -3.36
N GLU A 37 -6.51 5.70 -2.98
CA GLU A 37 -5.26 5.32 -2.31
C GLU A 37 -5.52 4.60 -0.99
N ALA A 38 -6.41 5.16 -0.17
CA ALA A 38 -6.75 4.58 1.13
C ALA A 38 -7.40 3.22 0.98
N LEU A 39 -8.29 3.05 0.01
CA LEU A 39 -8.95 1.78 -0.26
C LEU A 39 -7.95 0.71 -0.69
N GLN A 40 -7.04 1.03 -1.62
CA GLN A 40 -5.99 0.13 -2.07
C GLN A 40 -5.13 -0.34 -0.91
N LEU A 41 -4.68 0.61 -0.09
CA LEU A 41 -3.80 0.33 1.05
C LEU A 41 -4.52 -0.49 2.12
N HIS A 42 -5.77 -0.17 2.40
CA HIS A 42 -6.58 -0.88 3.40
C HIS A 42 -6.84 -2.32 2.98
N LEU A 43 -7.25 -2.53 1.72
CA LEU A 43 -7.48 -3.88 1.17
C LEU A 43 -6.20 -4.71 1.13
N TYR A 44 -5.09 -4.09 0.74
CA TYR A 44 -3.79 -4.74 0.74
C TYR A 44 -3.39 -5.20 2.16
N GLY A 45 -3.58 -4.33 3.15
CA GLY A 45 -3.33 -4.68 4.55
C GLY A 45 -4.19 -5.84 5.04
N MET A 46 -5.47 -5.87 4.65
CA MET A 46 -6.37 -6.98 4.99
C MET A 46 -5.93 -8.29 4.33
N GLU A 47 -5.49 -8.24 3.07
CA GLU A 47 -4.95 -9.41 2.37
C GLU A 47 -3.69 -9.95 3.07
N GLU A 48 -2.77 -9.07 3.46
CA GLU A 48 -1.54 -9.44 4.17
C GLU A 48 -1.83 -10.10 5.54
N ASP A 49 -2.83 -9.57 6.25
CA ASP A 49 -3.23 -10.08 7.56
C ASP A 49 -4.12 -11.33 7.48
N GLY A 50 -4.56 -11.70 6.29
CA GLY A 50 -5.47 -12.83 6.10
C GLY A 50 -6.89 -12.53 6.57
N ASP A 51 -7.27 -11.26 6.68
CA ASP A 51 -8.60 -10.85 7.09
C ASP A 51 -9.61 -11.11 5.98
N GLU A 52 -10.84 -11.42 6.40
CA GLU A 52 -11.94 -11.57 5.45
C GLU A 52 -12.40 -10.19 4.96
N ILE A 53 -12.39 -10.01 3.62
CA ILE A 53 -12.88 -8.79 2.99
C ILE A 53 -14.39 -8.93 2.79
N PRO A 54 -15.20 -8.03 3.39
CA PRO A 54 -16.65 -8.14 3.29
C PRO A 54 -17.16 -7.83 1.88
N GLU A 55 -18.32 -8.38 1.56
CA GLU A 55 -19.01 -8.06 0.32
C GLU A 55 -19.44 -6.58 0.34
N PRO A 56 -19.29 -5.86 -0.77
CA PRO A 56 -19.73 -4.46 -0.82
C PRO A 56 -21.25 -4.32 -0.63
N SER A 57 -21.66 -3.36 0.19
CA SER A 57 -23.06 -3.00 0.33
C SER A 57 -23.61 -2.44 -1.00
N ARG A 58 -24.90 -2.59 -1.21
CA ARG A 58 -25.58 -2.00 -2.38
C ARG A 58 -25.82 -0.52 -2.12
N LEU A 59 -25.65 0.31 -3.14
CA LEU A 59 -25.96 1.74 -3.04
C LEU A 59 -27.41 1.99 -2.59
N SER A 60 -28.32 1.15 -3.07
CA SER A 60 -29.76 1.26 -2.71
C SER A 60 -30.06 1.03 -1.24
N ASP A 61 -29.18 0.33 -0.52
CA ASP A 61 -29.35 0.04 0.91
C ASP A 61 -28.78 1.14 1.80
N LEU A 62 -28.11 2.14 1.22
CA LEU A 62 -27.45 3.22 1.94
C LEU A 62 -28.31 4.49 1.89
N GLN A 63 -28.39 5.19 3.02
CA GLN A 63 -29.18 6.42 3.15
C GLN A 63 -28.26 7.57 3.58
N PRO A 64 -27.70 8.33 2.60
CA PRO A 64 -26.85 9.47 2.94
C PRO A 64 -27.65 10.62 3.56
N GLU A 65 -27.00 11.34 4.46
CA GLU A 65 -27.53 12.57 5.02
C GLU A 65 -27.35 13.73 4.04
N ALA A 66 -27.88 14.91 4.37
CA ALA A 66 -27.90 16.07 3.47
C ALA A 66 -26.50 16.53 3.04
N ASN A 67 -25.49 16.39 3.92
CA ASN A 67 -24.11 16.77 3.63
C ASN A 67 -23.25 15.61 3.11
N GLN A 68 -23.87 14.50 2.76
CA GLN A 68 -23.17 13.29 2.32
C GLN A 68 -23.51 12.95 0.88
N LEU A 69 -22.48 12.58 0.13
CA LEU A 69 -22.58 12.02 -1.21
C LEU A 69 -22.14 10.55 -1.16
N VAL A 70 -22.93 9.65 -1.70
CA VAL A 70 -22.57 8.23 -1.80
C VAL A 70 -22.20 7.93 -3.25
N THR A 71 -21.05 7.28 -3.45
CA THR A 71 -20.61 6.85 -4.77
C THR A 71 -19.80 5.56 -4.68
N LEU A 72 -19.55 4.94 -5.82
CA LEU A 72 -18.69 3.77 -5.90
C LEU A 72 -17.25 4.21 -6.14
N ILE A 73 -16.34 3.60 -5.39
CA ILE A 73 -14.91 3.73 -5.61
C ILE A 73 -14.40 2.37 -6.03
N ASP A 74 -13.73 2.32 -7.17
CA ASP A 74 -13.11 1.11 -7.68
C ASP A 74 -11.59 1.23 -7.68
N VAL A 75 -10.93 0.10 -7.48
CA VAL A 75 -9.47 0.02 -7.47
C VAL A 75 -9.01 -1.20 -8.24
N TRP A 76 -7.83 -1.11 -8.84
CA TRP A 76 -7.22 -2.22 -9.55
C TRP A 76 -6.10 -2.80 -8.69
N MET A 77 -6.41 -3.86 -7.97
CA MET A 77 -5.50 -4.45 -6.99
C MET A 77 -4.26 -5.13 -7.59
N PRO A 78 -4.33 -5.82 -8.76
CA PRO A 78 -3.13 -6.46 -9.30
C PRO A 78 -1.95 -5.51 -9.50
N ALA A 79 -2.19 -4.33 -10.08
CA ALA A 79 -1.14 -3.33 -10.27
C ALA A 79 -0.64 -2.76 -8.93
N PHE A 80 -1.53 -2.57 -7.98
CA PHE A 80 -1.17 -2.09 -6.64
C PHE A 80 -0.32 -3.11 -5.88
N ARG A 81 -0.68 -4.40 -5.95
CA ARG A 81 0.12 -5.46 -5.32
C ARG A 81 1.53 -5.52 -5.88
N GLU A 82 1.68 -5.39 -7.20
CA GLU A 82 2.99 -5.35 -7.85
C GLU A 82 3.82 -4.16 -7.38
N LYS A 83 3.18 -2.97 -7.31
CA LYS A 83 3.83 -1.75 -6.80
C LYS A 83 4.33 -1.94 -5.36
N MET A 84 3.54 -2.56 -4.50
CA MET A 84 3.90 -2.80 -3.10
C MET A 84 5.05 -3.81 -2.99
N LEU A 85 5.09 -4.84 -3.82
CA LEU A 85 6.19 -5.81 -3.85
C LEU A 85 7.51 -5.19 -4.29
N ASN A 86 7.46 -4.18 -5.16
CA ASN A 86 8.66 -3.48 -5.64
C ASN A 86 9.11 -2.35 -4.72
N LYS A 87 8.34 -2.03 -3.69
CA LYS A 87 8.68 -0.97 -2.75
C LYS A 87 9.88 -1.38 -1.90
N ALA A 88 10.86 -0.48 -1.80
CA ALA A 88 12.05 -0.71 -1.00
C ALA A 88 11.71 -0.79 0.50
N THR A 89 12.38 -1.68 1.20
CA THR A 89 12.32 -1.80 2.65
C THR A 89 13.72 -1.72 3.24
N ASN A 90 13.83 -1.20 4.45
CA ASN A 90 15.11 -1.07 5.12
C ASN A 90 15.43 -2.31 5.95
N LYS A 91 16.68 -2.78 5.86
CA LYS A 91 17.22 -3.84 6.71
C LYS A 91 18.48 -3.35 7.40
N THR A 92 18.55 -3.58 8.69
CA THR A 92 19.75 -3.28 9.48
C THR A 92 20.54 -4.57 9.67
N VAL A 93 21.82 -4.55 9.27
CA VAL A 93 22.71 -5.70 9.41
C VAL A 93 23.91 -5.33 10.27
N THR A 94 24.44 -6.32 10.98
CA THR A 94 25.63 -6.18 11.81
C THR A 94 26.79 -6.91 11.14
N ILE A 95 27.89 -6.20 10.93
CA ILE A 95 29.11 -6.78 10.37
C ILE A 95 30.32 -6.41 11.27
N PRO A 96 31.44 -7.16 11.23
CA PRO A 96 32.63 -6.79 11.96
C PRO A 96 33.16 -5.41 11.53
N ARG A 97 33.70 -4.67 12.48
CA ARG A 97 34.22 -3.31 12.23
C ARG A 97 35.29 -3.30 11.14
N TRP A 98 36.20 -4.28 11.14
CA TRP A 98 37.28 -4.35 10.17
C TRP A 98 36.72 -4.49 8.73
N LEU A 99 35.66 -5.26 8.57
CA LEU A 99 35.02 -5.46 7.27
C LEU A 99 34.32 -4.17 6.80
N ASP A 100 33.64 -3.50 7.70
CA ASP A 100 33.01 -2.20 7.41
C ASP A 100 34.04 -1.14 6.98
N MET A 101 35.15 -1.05 7.70
CA MET A 101 36.24 -0.13 7.35
C MET A 101 36.80 -0.40 5.96
N LEU A 102 37.02 -1.67 5.65
CA LEU A 102 37.56 -2.08 4.35
C LEU A 102 36.56 -1.78 3.22
N ALA A 103 35.28 -2.05 3.46
CA ALA A 103 34.23 -1.77 2.49
C ALA A 103 34.09 -0.27 2.21
N LYS A 104 34.12 0.58 3.25
CA LYS A 104 34.08 2.04 3.10
C LYS A 104 35.29 2.56 2.32
N LYS A 105 36.46 2.02 2.58
CA LYS A 105 37.69 2.39 1.86
C LYS A 105 37.58 2.10 0.36
N ASN A 106 36.84 1.07 -0.01
CA ASN A 106 36.65 0.67 -1.41
C ASN A 106 35.34 1.20 -2.00
N ASN A 107 34.66 2.11 -1.32
CA ASN A 107 33.40 2.75 -1.77
C ASN A 107 32.32 1.74 -2.14
N VAL A 108 32.16 0.70 -1.33
CA VAL A 108 31.16 -0.35 -1.56
C VAL A 108 29.75 0.20 -1.33
N ASN A 109 28.85 -0.07 -2.29
CA ASN A 109 27.43 0.19 -2.10
C ASN A 109 26.81 -1.03 -1.41
N TYR A 110 26.58 -0.93 -0.10
CA TYR A 110 26.05 -2.02 0.71
C TYR A 110 24.70 -2.53 0.22
N SER A 111 23.82 -1.60 -0.13
CA SER A 111 22.47 -1.94 -0.57
C SER A 111 22.47 -2.79 -1.84
N GLN A 112 23.23 -2.36 -2.85
CA GLN A 112 23.33 -3.08 -4.12
C GLN A 112 24.03 -4.43 -3.95
N LEU A 113 25.10 -4.46 -3.15
CA LEU A 113 25.84 -5.69 -2.90
C LEU A 113 24.98 -6.72 -2.17
N LEU A 114 24.23 -6.27 -1.16
CA LEU A 114 23.31 -7.13 -0.42
C LEU A 114 22.22 -7.70 -1.34
N GLN A 115 21.62 -6.85 -2.16
CA GLN A 115 20.59 -7.29 -3.12
C GLN A 115 21.14 -8.33 -4.10
N SER A 116 22.34 -8.08 -4.65
CA SER A 116 23.00 -9.01 -5.57
C SER A 116 23.29 -10.36 -4.90
N ALA A 117 23.79 -10.32 -3.66
CA ALA A 117 24.10 -11.53 -2.90
C ALA A 117 22.83 -12.33 -2.59
N LEU A 118 21.76 -11.66 -2.20
CA LEU A 118 20.48 -12.32 -1.93
C LEU A 118 19.88 -12.93 -3.19
N LYS A 119 19.91 -12.24 -4.30
CA LYS A 119 19.43 -12.75 -5.60
C LYS A 119 20.20 -13.99 -6.03
N GLN A 120 21.51 -13.95 -5.89
CA GLN A 120 22.39 -15.07 -6.21
C GLN A 120 22.10 -16.27 -5.32
N TYR A 121 22.00 -16.04 -4.01
CA TYR A 121 21.73 -17.11 -3.03
C TYR A 121 20.36 -17.76 -3.26
N LEU A 122 19.34 -16.95 -3.58
CA LEU A 122 17.98 -17.41 -3.78
C LEU A 122 17.69 -17.89 -5.20
N GLY A 123 18.62 -17.69 -6.15
CA GLY A 123 18.42 -18.05 -7.54
C GLY A 123 17.38 -17.20 -8.26
N VAL A 124 17.23 -15.93 -7.86
CA VAL A 124 16.24 -14.99 -8.41
C VAL A 124 16.90 -14.13 -9.50
N GLN A 125 16.14 -13.82 -10.56
CA GLN A 125 16.62 -12.95 -11.64
C GLN A 125 16.35 -11.48 -11.36
N ASP A 126 17.08 -10.60 -12.07
CA ASP A 126 17.02 -9.14 -11.90
C ASP A 126 15.74 -8.50 -12.43
N ASP A 127 14.82 -9.23 -13.02
CA ASP A 127 13.58 -8.72 -13.57
C ASP A 127 12.51 -8.37 -12.52
N GLY A 128 12.85 -8.51 -11.23
CA GLY A 128 11.95 -8.21 -10.11
C GLY A 128 10.82 -9.22 -9.92
N LYS A 129 10.85 -10.32 -10.67
CA LYS A 129 9.84 -11.37 -10.52
C LYS A 129 10.36 -12.49 -9.63
N LEU A 130 9.57 -12.82 -8.63
CA LEU A 130 9.81 -14.00 -7.82
C LEU A 130 9.48 -15.23 -8.65
N HIS A 131 10.50 -16.01 -9.00
CA HIS A 131 10.28 -17.32 -9.58
C HIS A 131 10.11 -18.32 -8.44
N TYR A 132 8.87 -18.67 -8.17
CA TYR A 132 8.61 -19.78 -7.27
C TYR A 132 8.91 -21.07 -8.02
N CYS A 133 10.00 -21.70 -7.66
CA CYS A 133 10.19 -23.11 -7.97
C CYS A 133 9.26 -23.90 -7.05
N GLY A 134 8.06 -24.14 -7.54
CA GLY A 134 7.09 -24.99 -6.84
C GLY A 134 7.46 -26.44 -6.93
#